data_594bbbba35757e9f3eae74bebae20582
#
_entry.id   594bbbba35757e9f3eae74bebae20582
#
_cell.length_a   1.000
_cell.length_b   1.000
_cell.length_c   1.000
_cell.angle_alpha   90.00
_cell.angle_beta   90.00
_cell.angle_gamma   90.00
#
_symmetry.space_group_name_H-M   'P 1'
#
loop_
_entity.id
_entity.type
_entity.pdbx_description
1 polymer ?
#
loop_
_entity_poly.entity_id
_entity_poly.type
_entity_poly.pdbx_seq_one_letter_code
_entity_poly.pdbx_strand_id
1 'polypeptide(L)'
;MFSGWSSMNLISTHICKTSDVGFHGNLFGGQLLCWVDEAGAALSAEFAETGRVVTKYISEVNFQSPVRPGQIIRIYGAIKKVGKTSLTVEVEARRHSIYNGTQKPVLNCQMVFVRIDGDGDPVPIPPHIHYKFKKDKKSLDSEETSGAGKQNTQLYQEYEKKN
;
A
#
# COMPACT_ATOMS: atom_id res chain seq x y z
N MET A 1 -3.09 -16.17 4.41
CA MET A 1 -3.45 -15.71 5.75
C MET A 1 -2.95 -14.27 5.87
N PHE A 2 -3.84 -13.29 5.70
CA PHE A 2 -3.47 -11.87 5.72
C PHE A 2 -3.60 -11.37 7.15
N SER A 3 -2.50 -11.41 7.89
CA SER A 3 -2.40 -10.81 9.21
C SER A 3 -1.87 -9.38 9.05
N GLY A 4 -2.63 -8.37 9.40
CA GLY A 4 -2.13 -7.03 9.64
C GLY A 4 -2.69 -5.91 8.78
N TRP A 5 -3.99 -5.67 8.85
CA TRP A 5 -4.61 -4.46 8.29
C TRP A 5 -4.16 -3.17 9.02
N SER A 6 -3.53 -3.31 10.19
CA SER A 6 -3.17 -2.19 11.08
C SER A 6 -1.80 -1.54 10.82
N SER A 7 -0.95 -2.12 9.94
CA SER A 7 0.42 -1.63 9.73
C SER A 7 0.67 -0.95 8.37
N MET A 8 -0.36 -0.81 7.52
CA MET A 8 -0.24 -0.14 6.22
C MET A 8 -0.77 1.29 6.28
N ASN A 9 -0.03 2.22 5.69
CA ASN A 9 -0.44 3.61 5.55
C ASN A 9 -1.30 3.81 4.30
N LEU A 10 -2.34 4.65 4.40
CA LEU A 10 -3.06 5.13 3.24
C LEU A 10 -2.14 6.06 2.43
N ILE A 11 -1.89 5.73 1.16
CA ILE A 11 -1.01 6.50 0.28
C ILE A 11 -1.82 7.37 -0.67
N SER A 12 -2.83 6.78 -1.32
CA SER A 12 -3.65 7.51 -2.30
C SER A 12 -5.10 7.04 -2.29
N THR A 13 -5.97 7.91 -2.81
CA THR A 13 -7.40 7.63 -3.00
C THR A 13 -7.80 8.04 -4.40
N HIS A 14 -8.50 7.16 -5.10
CA HIS A 14 -8.97 7.36 -6.46
C HIS A 14 -10.47 7.11 -6.55
N ILE A 15 -11.15 7.80 -7.48
CA ILE A 15 -12.51 7.50 -7.89
C ILE A 15 -12.43 6.87 -9.27
N CYS A 16 -13.00 5.67 -9.44
CA CYS A 16 -13.09 5.03 -10.74
C CYS A 16 -14.02 5.86 -11.63
N LYS A 17 -13.48 6.46 -12.67
CA LYS A 17 -14.23 7.23 -13.67
C LYS A 17 -14.66 6.33 -14.82
N THR A 18 -15.59 6.79 -15.66
CA THR A 18 -15.99 6.08 -16.88
C THR A 18 -14.85 5.95 -17.88
N SER A 19 -13.87 6.86 -17.85
CA SER A 19 -12.64 6.80 -18.66
C SER A 19 -11.65 5.72 -18.20
N ASP A 20 -11.79 5.22 -16.97
CA ASP A 20 -10.86 4.26 -16.35
C ASP A 20 -11.29 2.81 -16.56
N VAL A 21 -12.48 2.58 -17.17
CA VAL A 21 -13.01 1.24 -17.36
C VAL A 21 -12.52 0.60 -18.65
N GLY A 22 -12.37 -0.71 -18.60
CA GLY A 22 -12.06 -1.54 -19.75
C GLY A 22 -13.32 -2.04 -20.45
N PHE A 23 -13.13 -2.97 -21.37
CA PHE A 23 -14.16 -3.50 -22.29
C PHE A 23 -15.43 -4.03 -21.57
N HIS A 24 -15.30 -4.57 -20.36
CA HIS A 24 -16.41 -5.13 -19.58
C HIS A 24 -17.07 -4.15 -18.61
N GLY A 25 -16.76 -2.84 -18.70
CA GLY A 25 -17.36 -1.83 -17.84
C GLY A 25 -16.84 -1.84 -16.37
N ASN A 26 -15.77 -2.57 -16.09
CA ASN A 26 -15.05 -2.54 -14.83
C ASN A 26 -13.74 -1.78 -15.00
N LEU A 27 -13.18 -1.29 -13.89
CA LEU A 27 -11.85 -0.66 -13.88
C LEU A 27 -10.85 -1.52 -14.64
N PHE A 28 -10.17 -0.90 -15.59
CA PHE A 28 -9.13 -1.57 -16.37
C PHE A 28 -7.94 -1.92 -15.48
N GLY A 29 -7.49 -3.18 -15.54
CA GLY A 29 -6.40 -3.68 -14.68
C GLY A 29 -5.11 -2.88 -14.84
N GLY A 30 -4.79 -2.45 -16.08
CA GLY A 30 -3.63 -1.61 -16.34
C GLY A 30 -3.73 -0.23 -15.67
N GLN A 31 -4.92 0.37 -15.59
CA GLN A 31 -5.15 1.63 -14.89
C GLN A 31 -4.96 1.46 -13.38
N LEU A 32 -5.46 0.36 -12.82
CA LEU A 32 -5.25 0.05 -11.40
C LEU A 32 -3.77 -0.19 -11.09
N LEU A 33 -3.03 -0.90 -11.96
CA LEU A 33 -1.59 -1.09 -11.84
C LEU A 33 -0.82 0.23 -11.91
N CYS A 34 -1.22 1.15 -12.77
CA CYS A 34 -0.65 2.49 -12.84
C CYS A 34 -0.75 3.20 -11.48
N TRP A 35 -1.94 3.24 -10.87
CA TRP A 35 -2.14 3.84 -9.56
C TRP A 35 -1.37 3.14 -8.44
N VAL A 36 -1.25 1.82 -8.52
CA VAL A 36 -0.48 1.01 -7.56
C VAL A 36 1.01 1.29 -7.68
N ASP A 37 1.54 1.40 -8.91
CA ASP A 37 2.95 1.72 -9.15
C ASP A 37 3.29 3.13 -8.69
N GLU A 38 2.46 4.12 -9.01
CA GLU A 38 2.60 5.50 -8.52
C GLU A 38 2.61 5.57 -6.99
N ALA A 39 1.69 4.86 -6.33
CA ALA A 39 1.61 4.83 -4.87
C ALA A 39 2.84 4.17 -4.24
N GLY A 40 3.30 3.05 -4.80
CA GLY A 40 4.53 2.38 -4.36
C GLY A 40 5.77 3.23 -4.55
N ALA A 41 5.87 3.93 -5.69
CA ALA A 41 6.95 4.85 -5.99
C ALA A 41 6.96 6.05 -5.02
N ALA A 42 5.80 6.67 -4.77
CA ALA A 42 5.67 7.78 -3.84
C ALA A 42 6.09 7.40 -2.42
N LEU A 43 5.59 6.26 -1.91
CA LEU A 43 5.98 5.74 -0.60
C LEU A 43 7.48 5.45 -0.51
N SER A 44 8.05 4.86 -1.58
CA SER A 44 9.48 4.53 -1.64
C SER A 44 10.36 5.79 -1.69
N ALA A 45 9.96 6.79 -2.47
CA ALA A 45 10.66 8.06 -2.59
C ALA A 45 10.66 8.84 -1.26
N GLU A 46 9.49 8.94 -0.61
CA GLU A 46 9.35 9.58 0.69
C GLU A 46 10.17 8.86 1.77
N PHE A 47 10.10 7.52 1.81
CA PHE A 47 10.84 6.74 2.80
C PHE A 47 12.35 6.84 2.60
N ALA A 48 12.83 6.75 1.36
CA ALA A 48 14.25 6.86 1.00
C ALA A 48 14.78 8.30 0.93
N GLU A 49 13.91 9.31 1.15
CA GLU A 49 14.24 10.74 1.12
C GLU A 49 14.91 11.16 -0.21
N THR A 50 14.42 10.59 -1.33
CA THR A 50 14.93 10.87 -2.67
C THR A 50 13.90 10.59 -3.76
N GLY A 51 13.80 11.46 -4.75
CA GLY A 51 12.99 11.21 -5.95
C GLY A 51 13.64 10.22 -6.96
N ARG A 52 14.84 9.72 -6.68
CA ARG A 52 15.56 8.80 -7.57
C ARG A 52 15.36 7.35 -7.17
N VAL A 53 14.14 6.88 -7.30
CA VAL A 53 13.76 5.48 -7.14
C VAL A 53 13.02 5.01 -8.38
N VAL A 54 13.31 3.79 -8.83
CA VAL A 54 12.68 3.18 -10.01
C VAL A 54 12.10 1.82 -9.66
N THR A 55 10.96 1.50 -10.25
CA THR A 55 10.34 0.19 -10.15
C THR A 55 11.23 -0.84 -10.83
N LYS A 56 11.70 -1.83 -10.09
CA LYS A 56 12.54 -2.92 -10.60
C LYS A 56 11.78 -4.20 -10.81
N TYR A 57 10.82 -4.47 -9.93
CA TYR A 57 10.11 -5.73 -9.94
C TYR A 57 8.74 -5.54 -9.29
N ILE A 58 7.73 -6.17 -9.87
CA ILE A 58 6.40 -6.36 -9.29
C ILE A 58 6.20 -7.86 -9.17
N SER A 59 5.84 -8.34 -7.99
CA SER A 59 5.57 -9.75 -7.72
C SER A 59 4.28 -10.20 -8.40
N GLU A 60 3.87 -11.40 -8.11
CA GLU A 60 2.55 -11.91 -8.46
C GLU A 60 1.44 -10.92 -8.07
N VAL A 61 0.69 -10.46 -9.07
CA VAL A 61 -0.41 -9.51 -8.91
C VAL A 61 -1.71 -10.29 -8.86
N ASN A 62 -2.42 -10.18 -7.74
CA ASN A 62 -3.72 -10.83 -7.56
C ASN A 62 -4.86 -9.82 -7.63
N PHE A 63 -5.69 -9.91 -8.69
CA PHE A 63 -6.93 -9.17 -8.80
C PHE A 63 -8.06 -9.95 -8.13
N GLN A 64 -8.64 -9.39 -7.06
CA GLN A 64 -9.57 -10.12 -6.19
C GLN A 64 -11.02 -9.72 -6.39
N SER A 65 -11.28 -8.46 -6.75
CA SER A 65 -12.64 -7.94 -6.88
C SER A 65 -12.72 -6.91 -8.00
N PRO A 66 -13.80 -6.91 -8.79
CA PRO A 66 -14.03 -5.87 -9.79
C PRO A 66 -14.37 -4.53 -9.13
N VAL A 67 -14.07 -3.45 -9.83
CA VAL A 67 -14.40 -2.08 -9.45
C VAL A 67 -15.20 -1.43 -10.57
N ARG A 68 -16.30 -0.76 -10.24
CA ARG A 68 -17.19 -0.09 -11.19
C ARG A 68 -17.01 1.43 -11.14
N PRO A 69 -17.42 2.15 -12.18
CA PRO A 69 -17.46 3.60 -12.16
C PRO A 69 -18.19 4.14 -10.91
N GLY A 70 -17.67 5.22 -10.34
CA GLY A 70 -18.18 5.85 -9.14
C GLY A 70 -17.70 5.24 -7.82
N GLN A 71 -17.07 4.07 -7.83
CA GLN A 71 -16.52 3.45 -6.64
C GLN A 71 -15.18 4.06 -6.24
N ILE A 72 -14.95 4.16 -4.93
CA ILE A 72 -13.71 4.70 -4.36
C ILE A 72 -12.72 3.57 -4.11
N ILE A 73 -11.47 3.79 -4.51
CA ILE A 73 -10.34 2.91 -4.27
C ILE A 73 -9.36 3.64 -3.38
N ARG A 74 -8.94 2.99 -2.31
CA ARG A 74 -7.85 3.44 -1.44
C ARG A 74 -6.67 2.51 -1.59
N ILE A 75 -5.49 3.08 -1.79
CA ILE A 75 -4.25 2.33 -1.93
C ILE A 75 -3.42 2.52 -0.67
N TYR A 76 -3.07 1.40 -0.07
CA TYR A 76 -2.29 1.30 1.15
C TYR A 76 -0.94 0.67 0.85
N GLY A 77 0.07 1.02 1.62
CA GLY A 77 1.38 0.43 1.49
C GLY A 77 2.20 0.44 2.76
N ALA A 78 3.16 -0.46 2.81
CA ALA A 78 4.13 -0.55 3.89
C ALA A 78 5.51 -0.96 3.36
N ILE A 79 6.58 -0.38 3.92
CA ILE A 79 7.93 -0.84 3.65
C ILE A 79 8.17 -2.14 4.41
N LYS A 80 8.47 -3.22 3.69
CA LYS A 80 8.69 -4.54 4.28
C LYS A 80 10.16 -4.88 4.48
N LYS A 81 11.02 -4.33 3.63
CA LYS A 81 12.45 -4.59 3.69
C LYS A 81 13.25 -3.42 3.10
N VAL A 82 14.36 -3.12 3.72
CA VAL A 82 15.40 -2.22 3.20
C VAL A 82 16.64 -3.06 2.89
N GLY A 83 16.96 -3.15 1.60
CA GLY A 83 18.17 -3.82 1.09
C GLY A 83 19.34 -2.85 0.91
N LYS A 84 20.42 -3.29 0.29
CA LYS A 84 21.58 -2.44 0.05
C LYS A 84 21.26 -1.25 -0.86
N THR A 85 20.55 -1.48 -1.97
CA THR A 85 20.18 -0.47 -2.98
C THR A 85 18.67 -0.41 -3.22
N SER A 86 17.86 -1.23 -2.54
CA SER A 86 16.45 -1.44 -2.85
C SER A 86 15.55 -1.40 -1.63
N LEU A 87 14.29 -1.06 -1.87
CA LEU A 87 13.18 -1.15 -0.93
C LEU A 87 12.18 -2.20 -1.43
N THR A 88 11.71 -3.07 -0.55
CA THR A 88 10.55 -3.92 -0.82
C THR A 88 9.33 -3.32 -0.16
N VAL A 89 8.31 -3.07 -0.95
CA VAL A 89 7.05 -2.44 -0.54
C VAL A 89 5.91 -3.44 -0.74
N GLU A 90 5.06 -3.60 0.23
CA GLU A 90 3.78 -4.27 0.08
C GLU A 90 2.72 -3.21 -0.24
N VAL A 91 1.93 -3.44 -1.29
CA VAL A 91 0.86 -2.51 -1.71
C VAL A 91 -0.45 -3.26 -1.81
N GLU A 92 -1.50 -2.66 -1.30
CA GLU A 92 -2.86 -3.18 -1.35
C GLU A 92 -3.85 -2.10 -1.78
N ALA A 93 -4.63 -2.38 -2.82
CA ALA A 93 -5.75 -1.54 -3.24
C ALA A 93 -7.05 -2.13 -2.70
N ARG A 94 -7.88 -1.28 -2.09
CA ARG A 94 -9.16 -1.65 -1.48
C ARG A 94 -10.28 -0.77 -1.99
N ARG A 95 -11.41 -1.38 -2.34
CA ARG A 95 -12.65 -0.65 -2.58
C ARG A 95 -13.24 -0.21 -1.25
N HIS A 96 -13.50 1.08 -1.10
CA HIS A 96 -14.03 1.69 0.11
C HIS A 96 -15.50 2.07 -0.09
N SER A 97 -16.37 1.63 0.81
CA SER A 97 -17.77 2.06 0.86
C SER A 97 -17.90 3.35 1.68
N ILE A 98 -18.44 4.39 1.06
CA ILE A 98 -18.73 5.66 1.74
C ILE A 98 -19.93 5.57 2.70
N TYR A 99 -20.75 4.55 2.55
CA TYR A 99 -21.98 4.42 3.33
C TYR A 99 -21.77 3.80 4.70
N ASN A 100 -20.86 2.85 4.80
CA ASN A 100 -20.64 2.08 6.04
C ASN A 100 -19.15 1.91 6.38
N GLY A 101 -18.23 2.54 5.64
CA GLY A 101 -16.79 2.47 5.88
C GLY A 101 -16.14 1.12 5.58
N THR A 102 -16.89 0.12 5.13
CA THR A 102 -16.31 -1.21 4.83
C THR A 102 -15.32 -1.14 3.69
N GLN A 103 -14.31 -2.01 3.73
CA GLN A 103 -13.30 -2.12 2.70
C GLN A 103 -13.24 -3.54 2.15
N LYS A 104 -13.11 -3.67 0.84
CA LYS A 104 -12.98 -4.94 0.15
C LYS A 104 -11.68 -4.96 -0.66
N PRO A 105 -10.82 -5.97 -0.49
CA PRO A 105 -9.60 -6.10 -1.29
C PRO A 105 -9.90 -6.15 -2.78
N VAL A 106 -9.13 -5.41 -3.57
CA VAL A 106 -9.24 -5.36 -5.03
C VAL A 106 -7.98 -5.91 -5.68
N LEU A 107 -6.81 -5.53 -5.16
CA LEU A 107 -5.51 -5.98 -5.64
C LEU A 107 -4.50 -5.97 -4.50
N ASN A 108 -3.58 -6.93 -4.50
CA ASN A 108 -2.38 -6.90 -3.68
C ASN A 108 -1.17 -7.38 -4.46
N CYS A 109 -0.01 -6.81 -4.15
CA CYS A 109 1.28 -7.22 -4.69
C CYS A 109 2.42 -6.77 -3.77
N GLN A 110 3.62 -7.29 -4.03
CA GLN A 110 4.87 -6.73 -3.53
C GLN A 110 5.63 -6.10 -4.68
N MET A 111 6.30 -4.98 -4.40
CA MET A 111 7.08 -4.24 -5.37
C MET A 111 8.49 -4.02 -4.84
N VAL A 112 9.48 -4.02 -5.72
CA VAL A 112 10.85 -3.68 -5.40
C VAL A 112 11.23 -2.42 -6.14
N PHE A 113 11.60 -1.39 -5.39
CA PHE A 113 12.12 -0.12 -5.90
C PHE A 113 13.62 -0.05 -5.65
N VAL A 114 14.38 0.42 -6.64
CA VAL A 114 15.82 0.58 -6.56
C VAL A 114 16.18 2.05 -6.57
N ARG A 115 17.05 2.45 -5.62
CA ARG A 115 17.63 3.78 -5.60
C ARG A 115 18.71 3.86 -6.66
N ILE A 116 18.65 4.93 -7.48
CA ILE A 116 19.59 5.17 -8.58
C ILE A 116 20.26 6.54 -8.45
N ASP A 117 21.40 6.71 -9.12
CA ASP A 117 22.06 8.00 -9.30
C ASP A 117 21.57 8.76 -10.55
N GLY A 118 22.33 9.77 -10.98
CA GLY A 118 22.01 10.59 -12.15
C GLY A 118 22.15 9.86 -13.48
N ASP A 119 22.96 8.82 -13.53
CA ASP A 119 23.25 8.02 -14.72
C ASP A 119 22.34 6.77 -14.79
N GLY A 120 21.52 6.54 -13.75
CA GLY A 120 20.59 5.41 -13.66
C GLY A 120 21.19 4.17 -12.98
N ASP A 121 22.38 4.27 -12.43
CA ASP A 121 23.04 3.17 -11.76
C ASP A 121 22.56 2.98 -10.31
N PRO A 122 22.40 1.72 -9.84
CA PRO A 122 21.99 1.46 -8.47
C PRO A 122 22.98 1.96 -7.43
N VAL A 123 22.51 2.78 -6.49
CA VAL A 123 23.34 3.31 -5.40
C VAL A 123 22.84 2.89 -4.03
N PRO A 124 23.73 2.76 -3.04
CA PRO A 124 23.35 2.31 -1.71
C PRO A 124 22.31 3.22 -1.03
N ILE A 125 21.39 2.61 -0.32
CA ILE A 125 20.47 3.31 0.59
C ILE A 125 21.28 3.79 1.80
N PRO A 126 21.14 5.08 2.19
CA PRO A 126 21.93 5.65 3.27
C PRO A 126 21.69 4.94 4.62
N PRO A 127 22.71 4.86 5.50
CA PRO A 127 22.61 4.16 6.79
C PRO A 127 21.49 4.67 7.69
N HIS A 128 21.16 5.97 7.68
CA HIS A 128 20.10 6.54 8.49
C HIS A 128 18.72 6.01 8.11
N ILE A 129 18.48 5.67 6.83
CA ILE A 129 17.24 5.05 6.35
C ILE A 129 17.11 3.62 6.90
N HIS A 130 18.21 2.86 6.94
CA HIS A 130 18.23 1.54 7.58
C HIS A 130 17.91 1.63 9.08
N TYR A 131 18.44 2.66 9.75
CA TYR A 131 18.15 2.89 11.19
C TYR A 131 16.67 3.26 11.40
N LYS A 132 16.13 4.19 10.60
CA LYS A 132 14.71 4.57 10.59
C LYS A 132 13.82 3.33 10.47
N PHE A 133 14.07 2.48 9.47
CA PHE A 133 13.31 1.24 9.27
C PHE A 133 13.31 0.31 10.47
N LYS A 134 14.49 0.10 11.10
CA LYS A 134 14.60 -0.76 12.29
C LYS A 134 13.84 -0.20 13.48
N LYS A 135 13.84 1.13 13.66
CA LYS A 135 13.12 1.81 14.72
C LYS A 135 11.60 1.68 14.54
N ASP A 136 11.10 1.96 13.33
CA ASP A 136 9.68 1.88 13.01
C ASP A 136 9.15 0.45 13.18
N LYS A 137 9.91 -0.55 12.71
CA LYS A 137 9.56 -1.95 12.90
C LYS A 137 9.47 -2.35 14.36
N LYS A 138 10.42 -1.93 15.20
CA LYS A 138 10.43 -2.22 16.64
C LYS A 138 9.22 -1.58 17.36
N SER A 139 8.81 -0.39 16.95
CA SER A 139 7.63 0.29 17.50
C SER A 139 6.34 -0.46 17.16
N LEU A 140 6.18 -0.94 15.92
CA LEU A 140 5.04 -1.73 15.49
C LEU A 140 4.95 -3.06 16.26
N ASP A 141 6.06 -3.79 16.39
CA ASP A 141 6.12 -5.05 17.14
C ASP A 141 5.75 -4.85 18.63
N SER A 142 6.08 -3.70 19.22
CA SER A 142 5.74 -3.37 20.63
C SER A 142 4.26 -3.00 20.81
N GLU A 143 3.63 -2.37 19.84
CA GLU A 143 2.18 -2.05 19.87
C GLU A 143 1.31 -3.31 19.70
N GLU A 144 1.71 -4.25 18.85
CA GLU A 144 1.02 -5.54 18.70
C GLU A 144 1.07 -6.38 19.99
N THR A 145 2.17 -6.32 20.73
CA THR A 145 2.32 -7.04 22.02
C THR A 145 1.58 -6.37 23.19
N SER A 146 1.33 -5.06 23.15
CA SER A 146 0.67 -4.31 24.21
C SER A 146 -0.86 -4.33 24.19
N GLY A 147 -1.50 -4.97 23.20
CA GLY A 147 -2.95 -5.18 23.16
C GLY A 147 -3.78 -3.93 22.84
N ALA A 148 -3.18 -2.80 22.51
CA ALA A 148 -3.90 -1.56 22.16
C ALA A 148 -4.75 -1.67 20.88
N GLY A 149 -4.45 -2.63 20.01
CA GLY A 149 -5.23 -2.93 18.81
C GLY A 149 -6.61 -3.55 19.07
N LYS A 150 -6.87 -4.11 20.26
CA LYS A 150 -8.13 -4.81 20.56
C LYS A 150 -9.29 -3.88 20.94
N GLN A 151 -9.02 -2.68 21.44
CA GLN A 151 -10.07 -1.76 21.87
C GLN A 151 -10.83 -1.12 20.71
N ASN A 152 -10.18 -0.84 19.59
CA ASN A 152 -10.86 -0.27 18.43
C ASN A 152 -11.79 -1.28 17.71
N THR A 153 -11.45 -2.55 17.71
CA THR A 153 -12.29 -3.61 17.10
C THR A 153 -13.57 -3.85 17.92
N GLN A 154 -13.50 -3.74 19.25
CA GLN A 154 -14.66 -3.90 20.13
C GLN A 154 -15.67 -2.75 19.98
N LEU A 155 -15.21 -1.51 19.87
CA LEU A 155 -16.07 -0.33 19.65
C LEU A 155 -16.83 -0.42 18.33
N TYR A 156 -16.22 -0.92 17.26
CA TYR A 156 -16.89 -1.14 15.98
C TYR A 156 -17.94 -2.26 16.04
N GLN A 157 -17.63 -3.35 16.73
CA GLN A 157 -18.60 -4.45 16.91
C GLN A 157 -19.80 -4.08 17.80
N GLU A 158 -19.63 -3.19 18.77
CA GLU A 158 -20.72 -2.66 19.59
C GLU A 158 -21.61 -1.67 18.83
N TYR A 159 -21.03 -0.91 17.89
CA TYR A 159 -21.80 -0.01 17.02
C TYR A 159 -22.69 -0.76 16.03
N GLU A 160 -22.21 -1.88 15.46
CA GLU A 160 -22.99 -2.73 14.55
C GLU A 160 -24.16 -3.47 15.25
N LYS A 161 -24.08 -3.70 16.57
CA LYS A 161 -25.15 -4.36 17.32
C LYS A 161 -26.28 -3.42 17.77
N LYS A 162 -26.11 -2.09 17.63
CA LYS A 162 -27.07 -1.09 18.10
C LYS A 162 -27.83 -0.39 16.98
N ASN A 163 -27.56 -0.67 15.72
CA ASN A 163 -28.25 -0.19 14.54
C ASN A 163 -28.61 -1.35 13.61
#